data_1eeaeb2359e5e2fc31f59d1595b44df1
#
_entry.id   1eeaeb2359e5e2fc31f59d1595b44df1
#
_cell.length_a   1.000
_cell.length_b   1.000
_cell.length_c   1.000
_cell.angle_alpha   90.00
_cell.angle_beta   90.00
_cell.angle_gamma   90.00
#
_symmetry.space_group_name_H-M   'P 1'
#
loop_
_entity.id
_entity.type
_entity.pdbx_description
1 polymer ?
#
loop_
_entity_poly.entity_id
_entity_poly.type
_entity_poly.pdbx_seq_one_letter_code
_entity_poly.pdbx_strand_id
1 'polypeptide(L)'
;KTLDISAISFHKMLQVAKKQDAIAEGGSVVALTYVASQRTFFGYNDMADAKSMLESIARGFGYIYGREKNVRINTISQSPTPTTAGKGIKDMENLMDFAGKMSPLGNASAEECADYCVVMFSDLTRKVTMQNLFHDGGFSSMGMSLRAMNQYAKDLAPYEDENGKVIYG
;
A
#
# COMPACT_ATOMS: atom_id res chain seq x y z
N LYS A 1 4.44 19.22 -1.37
CA LYS A 1 5.47 18.42 -2.07
C LYS A 1 5.11 16.94 -2.09
N THR A 2 4.77 16.30 -0.95
CA THR A 2 4.41 14.87 -0.89
C THR A 2 3.19 14.56 -1.77
N LEU A 3 2.10 15.29 -1.61
CA LEU A 3 0.88 15.15 -2.43
C LEU A 3 1.16 15.35 -3.93
N ASP A 4 1.98 16.37 -4.28
CA ASP A 4 2.30 16.66 -5.69
C ASP A 4 3.03 15.50 -6.37
N ILE A 5 4.03 14.95 -5.70
CA ILE A 5 4.87 13.88 -6.25
C ILE A 5 4.14 12.53 -6.24
N SER A 6 3.47 12.21 -5.13
CA SER A 6 2.92 10.86 -4.92
C SER A 6 1.47 10.68 -5.42
N ALA A 7 0.74 11.75 -5.73
CA ALA A 7 -0.65 11.66 -6.17
C ALA A 7 -0.96 12.57 -7.36
N ILE A 8 -0.72 13.88 -7.25
CA ILE A 8 -1.09 14.83 -8.31
C ILE A 8 -0.31 14.58 -9.60
N SER A 9 0.93 14.12 -9.51
CA SER A 9 1.72 13.71 -10.68
C SER A 9 1.04 12.60 -11.47
N PHE A 10 0.46 11.61 -10.79
CA PHE A 10 -0.30 10.52 -11.42
C PHE A 10 -1.55 11.04 -12.13
N HIS A 11 -2.30 11.94 -11.48
CA HIS A 11 -3.45 12.61 -12.10
C HIS A 11 -3.05 13.34 -13.39
N LYS A 12 -2.00 14.17 -13.33
CA LYS A 12 -1.49 14.92 -14.48
C LYS A 12 -1.01 13.99 -15.60
N MET A 13 -0.29 12.92 -15.25
CA MET A 13 0.18 11.92 -16.21
C MET A 13 -1.00 11.28 -16.96
N LEU A 14 -2.04 10.85 -16.26
CA LEU A 14 -3.23 10.28 -16.87
C LEU A 14 -4.00 11.29 -17.76
N GLN A 15 -4.07 12.55 -17.33
CA GLN A 15 -4.66 13.61 -18.17
C GLN A 15 -3.88 13.84 -19.46
N VAL A 16 -2.56 13.89 -19.40
CA VAL A 16 -1.69 14.09 -20.58
C VAL A 16 -1.78 12.87 -21.48
N ALA A 17 -1.70 11.66 -20.92
CA ALA A 17 -1.84 10.42 -21.67
C ALA A 17 -3.19 10.33 -22.42
N LYS A 18 -4.27 10.81 -21.79
CA LYS A 18 -5.58 10.90 -22.45
C LYS A 18 -5.58 11.87 -23.62
N LYS A 19 -5.03 13.08 -23.42
CA LYS A 19 -4.97 14.09 -24.50
C LYS A 19 -4.13 13.66 -25.69
N GLN A 20 -3.10 12.85 -25.45
CA GLN A 20 -2.17 12.36 -26.48
C GLN A 20 -2.56 10.98 -27.03
N ASP A 21 -3.65 10.42 -26.57
CA ASP A 21 -4.08 9.05 -26.90
C ASP A 21 -2.98 7.99 -26.68
N ALA A 22 -2.18 8.17 -25.63
CA ALA A 22 -0.95 7.41 -25.41
C ALA A 22 -1.17 6.00 -24.83
N ILE A 23 -2.36 5.69 -24.33
CA ILE A 23 -2.68 4.35 -23.79
C ILE A 23 -3.54 3.60 -24.81
N ALA A 24 -3.05 2.44 -25.26
CA ALA A 24 -3.74 1.60 -26.23
C ALA A 24 -5.09 1.08 -25.68
N GLU A 25 -6.00 0.73 -26.58
CA GLU A 25 -7.24 0.03 -26.23
C GLU A 25 -6.93 -1.29 -25.50
N GLY A 26 -7.67 -1.59 -24.43
CA GLY A 26 -7.45 -2.77 -23.60
C GLY A 26 -6.23 -2.69 -22.69
N GLY A 27 -5.50 -1.56 -22.70
CA GLY A 27 -4.31 -1.36 -21.87
C GLY A 27 -4.56 -1.51 -20.37
N SER A 28 -3.48 -1.61 -19.62
CA SER A 28 -3.51 -1.71 -18.15
C SER A 28 -2.54 -0.72 -17.51
N VAL A 29 -3.00 -0.03 -16.48
CA VAL A 29 -2.20 0.90 -15.67
C VAL A 29 -2.26 0.45 -14.23
N VAL A 30 -1.11 0.44 -13.57
CA VAL A 30 -0.97 0.11 -12.16
C VAL A 30 -0.22 1.23 -11.45
N ALA A 31 -0.72 1.63 -10.27
CA ALA A 31 -0.02 2.53 -9.36
C ALA A 31 0.23 1.83 -8.03
N LEU A 32 1.41 2.05 -7.43
CA LEU A 32 1.74 1.46 -6.14
C LEU A 32 1.22 2.36 -5.00
N THR A 33 0.43 1.76 -4.13
CA THR A 33 -0.10 2.37 -2.92
C THR A 33 0.41 1.65 -1.67
N TYR A 34 -0.16 1.96 -0.52
CA TYR A 34 0.16 1.32 0.74
C TYR A 34 -1.08 1.30 1.64
N VAL A 35 -1.17 0.31 2.50
CA VAL A 35 -2.31 0.11 3.41
C VAL A 35 -2.63 1.32 4.30
N ALA A 36 -1.64 2.21 4.51
CA ALA A 36 -1.85 3.46 5.24
C ALA A 36 -2.85 4.42 4.58
N SER A 37 -3.21 4.20 3.31
CA SER A 37 -4.34 4.90 2.66
C SER A 37 -5.69 4.59 3.31
N GLN A 38 -5.79 3.47 4.03
CA GLN A 38 -7.04 2.93 4.61
C GLN A 38 -6.92 2.62 6.11
N ARG A 39 -5.71 2.68 6.67
CA ARG A 39 -5.42 2.39 8.08
C ARG A 39 -4.51 3.48 8.64
N THR A 40 -4.66 3.79 9.91
CA THR A 40 -3.80 4.77 10.57
C THR A 40 -2.46 4.15 10.94
N PHE A 41 -1.38 4.83 10.53
CA PHE A 41 -0.03 4.51 10.91
C PHE A 41 0.59 5.73 11.58
N PHE A 42 1.15 5.55 12.77
CA PHE A 42 1.81 6.62 13.48
C PHE A 42 2.98 7.19 12.67
N GLY A 43 3.02 8.52 12.56
CA GLY A 43 4.11 9.21 11.84
C GLY A 43 4.06 9.16 10.31
N TYR A 44 2.97 8.62 9.71
CA TYR A 44 2.87 8.41 8.27
C TYR A 44 1.78 9.26 7.57
N ASN A 45 1.31 10.33 8.22
CA ASN A 45 0.11 11.06 7.82
C ASN A 45 0.15 11.62 6.39
N ASP A 46 1.16 12.42 6.04
CA ASP A 46 1.25 13.06 4.71
C ASP A 46 1.25 12.04 3.56
N MET A 47 1.91 10.90 3.78
CA MET A 47 1.96 9.85 2.78
C MET A 47 0.66 9.06 2.74
N ALA A 48 -0.01 8.84 3.86
CA ALA A 48 -1.34 8.23 3.94
C ALA A 48 -2.35 9.04 3.12
N ASP A 49 -2.37 10.37 3.29
CA ASP A 49 -3.22 11.28 2.52
C ASP A 49 -2.92 11.19 1.02
N ALA A 50 -1.64 11.19 0.66
CA ALA A 50 -1.21 11.07 -0.73
C ALA A 50 -1.64 9.73 -1.35
N LYS A 51 -1.53 8.62 -0.61
CA LYS A 51 -1.95 7.29 -1.08
C LYS A 51 -3.46 7.17 -1.19
N SER A 52 -4.22 7.74 -0.26
CA SER A 52 -5.69 7.83 -0.35
C SER A 52 -6.14 8.62 -1.59
N MET A 53 -5.48 9.74 -1.87
CA MET A 53 -5.72 10.53 -3.08
C MET A 53 -5.36 9.77 -4.35
N LEU A 54 -4.22 9.05 -4.37
CA LEU A 54 -3.79 8.20 -5.49
C LEU A 54 -4.84 7.16 -5.84
N GLU A 55 -5.37 6.46 -4.85
CA GLU A 55 -6.43 5.44 -5.03
C GLU A 55 -7.73 6.06 -5.56
N SER A 56 -8.10 7.25 -5.08
CA SER A 56 -9.25 8.00 -5.59
C SER A 56 -9.06 8.39 -7.06
N ILE A 57 -7.88 8.88 -7.43
CA ILE A 57 -7.51 9.20 -8.83
C ILE A 57 -7.62 7.95 -9.71
N ALA A 58 -7.07 6.81 -9.26
CA ALA A 58 -7.12 5.56 -10.01
C ALA A 58 -8.58 5.13 -10.29
N ARG A 59 -9.48 5.26 -9.30
CA ARG A 59 -10.91 4.96 -9.50
C ARG A 59 -11.56 5.90 -10.51
N GLY A 60 -11.35 7.20 -10.40
CA GLY A 60 -11.94 8.20 -11.30
C GLY A 60 -11.51 8.00 -12.76
N PHE A 61 -10.21 7.87 -12.98
CA PHE A 61 -9.68 7.62 -14.33
C PHE A 61 -9.97 6.21 -14.83
N GLY A 62 -10.04 5.22 -13.95
CA GLY A 62 -10.43 3.86 -14.30
C GLY A 62 -11.82 3.79 -14.91
N TYR A 63 -12.76 4.58 -14.40
CA TYR A 63 -14.08 4.72 -15.01
C TYR A 63 -14.00 5.36 -16.40
N ILE A 64 -13.31 6.51 -16.54
CA ILE A 64 -13.20 7.25 -17.79
C ILE A 64 -12.55 6.38 -18.87
N TYR A 65 -11.36 5.88 -18.61
CA TYR A 65 -10.60 5.07 -19.55
C TYR A 65 -11.26 3.70 -19.84
N GLY A 66 -11.90 3.12 -18.84
CA GLY A 66 -12.60 1.85 -19.00
C GLY A 66 -13.80 1.96 -19.97
N ARG A 67 -14.54 3.06 -19.89
CA ARG A 67 -15.69 3.33 -20.79
C ARG A 67 -15.26 3.67 -22.21
N GLU A 68 -14.16 4.38 -22.35
CA GLU A 68 -13.73 4.89 -23.66
C GLU A 68 -12.88 3.87 -24.44
N LYS A 69 -11.99 3.14 -23.75
CA LYS A 69 -10.96 2.31 -24.41
C LYS A 69 -10.77 0.93 -23.75
N ASN A 70 -11.65 0.48 -22.89
CA ASN A 70 -11.50 -0.76 -22.11
C ASN A 70 -10.19 -0.84 -21.31
N VAL A 71 -9.55 0.31 -20.99
CA VAL A 71 -8.33 0.37 -20.21
C VAL A 71 -8.66 0.10 -18.74
N ARG A 72 -7.85 -0.69 -18.09
CA ARG A 72 -7.95 -1.01 -16.67
C ARG A 72 -6.98 -0.16 -15.88
N ILE A 73 -7.43 0.44 -14.78
CA ILE A 73 -6.55 1.19 -13.86
C ILE A 73 -6.78 0.67 -12.45
N ASN A 74 -5.73 0.16 -11.84
CA ASN A 74 -5.77 -0.42 -10.50
C ASN A 74 -4.63 0.13 -9.64
N THR A 75 -4.74 -0.04 -8.33
CA THR A 75 -3.65 0.18 -7.39
C THR A 75 -3.24 -1.14 -6.74
N ILE A 76 -1.95 -1.31 -6.47
CA ILE A 76 -1.42 -2.41 -5.67
C ILE A 76 -0.93 -1.84 -4.35
N SER A 77 -1.54 -2.29 -3.27
CA SER A 77 -1.10 -1.99 -1.90
C SER A 77 -0.02 -3.00 -1.51
N GLN A 78 1.23 -2.56 -1.66
CA GLN A 78 2.42 -3.38 -1.45
C GLN A 78 2.86 -3.40 0.02
N SER A 79 3.47 -4.50 0.46
CA SER A 79 4.19 -4.58 1.74
C SER A 79 5.25 -3.49 1.87
N PRO A 80 5.63 -3.12 3.09
CA PRO A 80 6.86 -2.36 3.29
C PRO A 80 8.04 -3.10 2.65
N THR A 81 8.67 -2.47 1.67
CA THR A 81 9.77 -3.05 0.90
C THR A 81 11.00 -2.17 1.01
N PRO A 82 12.22 -2.74 1.21
CA PRO A 82 13.44 -1.95 1.26
C PRO A 82 13.69 -1.25 -0.06
N THR A 83 13.60 0.07 -0.08
CA THR A 83 13.89 0.90 -1.26
C THR A 83 14.74 2.10 -0.86
N THR A 84 15.41 2.71 -1.84
CA THR A 84 16.17 3.95 -1.61
C THR A 84 15.27 5.06 -1.05
N ALA A 85 14.03 5.16 -1.52
CA ALA A 85 13.05 6.12 -1.01
C ALA A 85 12.60 5.78 0.43
N GLY A 86 12.47 4.49 0.76
CA GLY A 86 12.10 4.02 2.09
C GLY A 86 13.12 4.33 3.18
N LYS A 87 14.41 4.47 2.82
CA LYS A 87 15.48 4.85 3.78
C LYS A 87 15.26 6.22 4.42
N GLY A 88 14.45 7.08 3.82
CA GLY A 88 14.09 8.39 4.39
C GLY A 88 12.91 8.36 5.37
N ILE A 89 12.27 7.22 5.57
CA ILE A 89 11.15 7.06 6.52
C ILE A 89 11.73 6.70 7.88
N LYS A 90 11.42 7.53 8.87
CA LYS A 90 11.82 7.26 10.26
C LYS A 90 11.23 5.92 10.71
N ASP A 91 12.02 5.14 11.43
CA ASP A 91 11.64 3.83 11.99
C ASP A 91 11.16 2.79 10.95
N MET A 92 11.59 2.91 9.69
CA MET A 92 11.20 2.00 8.60
C MET A 92 11.55 0.53 8.91
N GLU A 93 12.69 0.28 9.56
CA GLU A 93 13.11 -1.08 9.95
C GLU A 93 12.13 -1.71 10.94
N ASN A 94 11.70 -0.94 11.95
CA ASN A 94 10.72 -1.39 12.93
C ASN A 94 9.35 -1.65 12.28
N LEU A 95 8.95 -0.79 11.35
CA LEU A 95 7.72 -0.98 10.58
C LEU A 95 7.77 -2.26 9.74
N MET A 96 8.90 -2.52 9.09
CA MET A 96 9.09 -3.72 8.28
C MET A 96 9.08 -5.00 9.14
N ASP A 97 9.75 -4.98 10.27
CA ASP A 97 9.79 -6.10 11.21
C ASP A 97 8.38 -6.37 11.78
N PHE A 98 7.68 -5.33 12.21
CA PHE A 98 6.31 -5.44 12.69
C PHE A 98 5.37 -6.01 11.61
N ALA A 99 5.38 -5.44 10.40
CA ALA A 99 4.55 -5.91 9.31
C ALA A 99 4.86 -7.38 8.96
N GLY A 100 6.13 -7.77 8.91
CA GLY A 100 6.53 -9.15 8.67
C GLY A 100 6.09 -10.14 9.75
N LYS A 101 6.05 -9.70 11.02
CA LYS A 101 5.54 -10.51 12.14
C LYS A 101 4.02 -10.61 12.16
N MET A 102 3.34 -9.58 11.66
CA MET A 102 1.89 -9.57 11.54
C MET A 102 1.40 -10.40 10.35
N SER A 103 2.13 -10.37 9.23
CA SER A 103 1.72 -10.98 7.97
C SER A 103 1.87 -12.50 7.99
N PRO A 104 0.84 -13.29 7.67
CA PRO A 104 0.95 -14.75 7.57
C PRO A 104 2.03 -15.25 6.61
N LEU A 105 2.22 -14.55 5.47
CA LEU A 105 3.24 -14.88 4.46
C LEU A 105 4.51 -14.03 4.58
N GLY A 106 4.60 -13.15 5.58
CA GLY A 106 5.68 -12.18 5.69
C GLY A 106 5.52 -10.99 4.74
N ASN A 107 6.56 -10.15 4.66
CA ASN A 107 6.60 -9.05 3.71
C ASN A 107 6.94 -9.55 2.30
N ALA A 108 6.24 -9.05 1.30
CA ALA A 108 6.56 -9.32 -0.08
C ALA A 108 7.82 -8.56 -0.53
N SER A 109 8.64 -9.19 -1.34
CA SER A 109 9.81 -8.59 -1.97
C SER A 109 9.44 -7.69 -3.16
N ALA A 110 10.43 -6.99 -3.72
CA ALA A 110 10.24 -6.20 -4.93
C ALA A 110 9.98 -7.09 -6.15
N GLU A 111 10.64 -8.25 -6.22
CA GLU A 111 10.46 -9.25 -7.29
C GLU A 111 9.05 -9.84 -7.26
N GLU A 112 8.55 -10.23 -6.09
CA GLU A 112 7.18 -10.72 -5.93
C GLU A 112 6.14 -9.65 -6.32
N CYS A 113 6.41 -8.38 -6.00
CA CYS A 113 5.58 -7.26 -6.48
C CYS A 113 5.61 -7.13 -8.01
N ALA A 114 6.78 -7.30 -8.62
CA ALA A 114 6.92 -7.27 -10.08
C ALA A 114 6.15 -8.42 -10.74
N ASP A 115 6.21 -9.62 -10.20
CA ASP A 115 5.44 -10.77 -10.67
C ASP A 115 3.94 -10.48 -10.62
N TYR A 116 3.48 -9.88 -9.53
CA TYR A 116 2.07 -9.48 -9.42
C TYR A 116 1.70 -8.38 -10.43
N CYS A 117 2.59 -7.44 -10.71
CA CYS A 117 2.39 -6.46 -11.78
C CYS A 117 2.26 -7.12 -13.15
N VAL A 118 3.06 -8.16 -13.45
CA VAL A 118 2.94 -8.92 -14.71
C VAL A 118 1.55 -9.53 -14.84
N VAL A 119 1.01 -10.14 -13.78
CA VAL A 119 -0.36 -10.66 -13.76
C VAL A 119 -1.37 -9.55 -14.03
N MET A 120 -1.20 -8.38 -13.42
CA MET A 120 -2.10 -7.23 -13.59
C MET A 120 -2.03 -6.61 -15.00
N PHE A 121 -0.91 -6.75 -15.70
CA PHE A 121 -0.77 -6.31 -17.09
C PHE A 121 -1.26 -7.36 -18.10
N SER A 122 -1.45 -8.60 -17.67
CA SER A 122 -1.92 -9.69 -18.53
C SER A 122 -3.45 -9.68 -18.75
N ASP A 123 -3.92 -10.42 -19.73
CA ASP A 123 -5.34 -10.61 -20.02
C ASP A 123 -6.08 -11.45 -18.96
N LEU A 124 -5.35 -12.10 -18.06
CA LEU A 124 -5.94 -12.85 -16.94
C LEU A 124 -6.80 -11.98 -16.05
N THR A 125 -6.50 -10.67 -15.99
CA THR A 125 -7.21 -9.69 -15.17
C THR A 125 -8.09 -8.72 -15.98
N ARG A 126 -8.54 -9.10 -17.18
CA ARG A 126 -9.28 -8.21 -18.12
C ARG A 126 -10.59 -7.63 -17.60
N LYS A 127 -11.10 -8.09 -16.48
CA LYS A 127 -12.29 -7.52 -15.81
C LYS A 127 -12.00 -6.96 -14.42
N VAL A 128 -10.70 -6.77 -14.10
CA VAL A 128 -10.26 -6.16 -12.84
C VAL A 128 -9.85 -4.72 -13.10
N THR A 129 -10.63 -3.76 -12.65
CA THR A 129 -10.35 -2.33 -12.77
C THR A 129 -10.91 -1.57 -11.56
N MET A 130 -10.36 -0.40 -11.26
CA MET A 130 -10.76 0.48 -10.17
C MET A 130 -10.61 -0.17 -8.78
N GLN A 131 -9.78 -1.20 -8.68
CA GLN A 131 -9.55 -1.92 -7.43
C GLN A 131 -8.26 -1.45 -6.75
N ASN A 132 -8.27 -1.49 -5.41
CA ASN A 132 -7.05 -1.51 -4.61
C ASN A 132 -6.78 -2.97 -4.22
N LEU A 133 -5.69 -3.52 -4.71
CA LEU A 133 -5.33 -4.92 -4.59
C LEU A 133 -4.19 -5.05 -3.59
N PHE A 134 -4.43 -5.80 -2.51
CA PHE A 134 -3.42 -6.00 -1.48
C PHE A 134 -2.41 -7.08 -1.90
N HIS A 135 -1.14 -6.73 -1.81
CA HIS A 135 0.00 -7.62 -2.03
C HIS A 135 0.97 -7.45 -0.85
N ASP A 136 0.54 -7.90 0.32
CA ASP A 136 1.15 -7.57 1.61
C ASP A 136 1.26 -8.77 2.57
N GLY A 137 1.27 -9.97 2.02
CA GLY A 137 1.36 -11.20 2.80
C GLY A 137 0.18 -11.43 3.76
N GLY A 138 -0.93 -10.68 3.58
CA GLY A 138 -2.13 -10.74 4.41
C GLY A 138 -2.15 -9.72 5.56
N PHE A 139 -1.16 -8.81 5.63
CA PHE A 139 -1.07 -7.80 6.69
C PHE A 139 -2.35 -6.98 6.86
N SER A 140 -2.91 -6.47 5.77
CA SER A 140 -4.11 -5.61 5.78
C SER A 140 -5.35 -6.27 6.38
N SER A 141 -5.40 -7.61 6.38
CA SER A 141 -6.52 -8.40 6.91
C SER A 141 -6.32 -8.85 8.36
N MET A 142 -5.13 -8.60 8.93
CA MET A 142 -4.82 -9.02 10.30
C MET A 142 -5.27 -7.99 11.32
N GLY A 143 -6.01 -8.43 12.33
CA GLY A 143 -6.25 -7.66 13.55
C GLY A 143 -5.20 -7.95 14.63
N MET A 144 -4.71 -9.19 14.68
CA MET A 144 -3.79 -9.67 15.70
C MET A 144 -2.96 -10.84 15.17
N SER A 145 -1.69 -10.91 15.59
CA SER A 145 -0.79 -12.01 15.26
C SER A 145 -0.25 -12.64 16.56
N LEU A 146 -0.29 -13.96 16.64
CA LEU A 146 0.29 -14.69 17.78
C LEU A 146 1.79 -14.35 17.96
N ARG A 147 2.50 -14.16 16.87
CA ARG A 147 3.93 -13.82 16.87
C ARG A 147 4.19 -12.43 17.45
N ALA A 148 3.38 -11.43 17.05
CA ALA A 148 3.43 -10.08 17.61
C ALA A 148 3.02 -10.08 19.09
N MET A 149 1.97 -10.82 19.47
CA MET A 149 1.54 -10.96 20.86
C MET A 149 2.61 -11.60 21.75
N ASN A 150 3.27 -12.64 21.27
CA ASN A 150 4.35 -13.29 22.02
C ASN A 150 5.54 -12.34 22.25
N GLN A 151 5.86 -11.49 21.27
CA GLN A 151 6.89 -10.46 21.44
C GLN A 151 6.44 -9.42 22.46
N TYR A 152 5.23 -8.90 22.30
CA TYR A 152 4.62 -7.96 23.23
C TYR A 152 4.61 -8.50 24.67
N ALA A 153 4.23 -9.75 24.87
CA ALA A 153 4.21 -10.37 26.18
C ALA A 153 5.61 -10.53 26.82
N LYS A 154 6.67 -10.63 26.00
CA LYS A 154 8.06 -10.69 26.50
C LYS A 154 8.56 -9.32 26.93
N ASP A 155 8.15 -8.28 26.23
CA ASP A 155 8.63 -6.90 26.46
C ASP A 155 7.81 -6.18 27.53
N LEU A 156 6.58 -6.63 27.77
CA LEU A 156 5.71 -6.17 28.84
C LEU A 156 5.81 -7.13 30.05
N ALA A 157 6.90 -7.04 30.79
CA ALA A 157 6.76 -7.31 32.21
C ALA A 157 5.73 -6.30 32.78
N PRO A 158 4.74 -6.73 33.56
CA PRO A 158 3.80 -5.79 34.15
C PRO A 158 4.61 -4.71 34.89
N TYR A 159 4.47 -3.46 34.43
CA TYR A 159 5.03 -2.34 35.13
C TYR A 159 4.17 -2.16 36.39
N GLU A 160 4.63 -2.72 37.48
CA GLU A 160 4.02 -2.50 38.79
C GLU A 160 4.76 -1.35 39.44
N ASP A 161 4.02 -0.39 39.99
CA ASP A 161 4.60 0.63 40.85
C ASP A 161 5.03 0.00 42.21
N GLU A 162 5.66 0.79 43.03
CA GLU A 162 6.11 0.38 44.37
C GLU A 162 4.99 -0.16 45.26
N ASN A 163 3.73 0.00 44.91
CA ASN A 163 2.54 -0.47 45.61
C ASN A 163 1.89 -1.67 44.93
N GLY A 164 2.52 -2.24 43.90
CA GLY A 164 1.99 -3.37 43.14
C GLY A 164 0.81 -3.03 42.21
N LYS A 165 0.62 -1.74 41.88
CA LYS A 165 -0.41 -1.30 40.92
C LYS A 165 0.13 -1.36 39.50
N VAL A 166 -0.57 -2.07 38.63
CA VAL A 166 -0.24 -2.16 37.20
C VAL A 166 -0.39 -0.79 36.55
N ILE A 167 0.71 -0.28 35.98
CA ILE A 167 0.74 0.95 35.18
C ILE A 167 0.71 0.54 33.70
N TYR A 168 -0.30 0.99 32.99
CA TYR A 168 -0.37 0.88 31.52
C TYR A 168 0.34 2.12 30.94
N GLY A 169 1.39 1.90 30.16
CA GLY A 169 2.13 2.95 29.46
C GLY A 169 1.35 3.61 28.32
#